data_5ed5484a1ec6ef72717b00b7eef7f121
#
_entry.id   5ed5484a1ec6ef72717b00b7eef7f121
#
_cell.length_a   1.000
_cell.length_b   1.000
_cell.length_c   1.000
_cell.angle_alpha   90.00
_cell.angle_beta   90.00
_cell.angle_gamma   90.00
#
_symmetry.space_group_name_H-M   'P 1'
#
loop_
_entity.id
_entity.type
_entity.pdbx_description
1 polymer ?
#
loop_
_entity_poly.entity_id
_entity_poly.type
_entity_poly.pdbx_seq_one_letter_code
_entity_poly.pdbx_strand_id
1 'polypeptide(L)'
;MWFHVKPRGLFITFEGMDGSGKTTQMHRLAARLRAQGRTILETTEPGGPPIAMKIRRILLDSANQELCPPAEVLLYFASRAQNVDEWILPALGRGEIVLSDRFTDSSLVYQGYGRGLGAEAVQALERIACRGLKPDLTVLVDVDAEAGLARARARNAAQPHCETRMDDQALEFHRKVYDAYHALAAREPERVKLVDGRADVDTIERDVWSIVSGLLEMAPLENGHV
;
A
#
# COMPACT_ATOMS: atom_id res chain seq x y z
N MET A 1 -27.50 -8.96 -5.27
CA MET A 1 -27.71 -8.25 -3.98
C MET A 1 -26.43 -8.49 -3.18
N TRP A 2 -25.53 -7.50 -3.14
CA TRP A 2 -24.22 -7.62 -2.48
C TRP A 2 -24.42 -7.22 -1.01
N PHE A 3 -24.38 -8.18 -0.11
CA PHE A 3 -24.43 -7.90 1.32
C PHE A 3 -23.09 -7.27 1.73
N HIS A 4 -23.12 -6.01 2.10
CA HIS A 4 -22.01 -5.37 2.80
C HIS A 4 -21.94 -5.93 4.23
N VAL A 5 -21.30 -7.07 4.38
CA VAL A 5 -20.87 -7.49 5.72
C VAL A 5 -19.66 -6.63 6.05
N LYS A 6 -19.78 -5.76 7.04
CA LYS A 6 -18.65 -4.96 7.52
C LYS A 6 -17.57 -5.94 8.00
N PRO A 7 -16.35 -5.90 7.45
CA PRO A 7 -15.26 -6.75 7.94
C PRO A 7 -15.07 -6.53 9.43
N ARG A 8 -14.81 -7.60 10.20
CA ARG A 8 -14.56 -7.52 11.64
C ARG A 8 -13.12 -7.14 11.99
N GLY A 9 -12.15 -7.44 11.08
CA GLY A 9 -10.75 -7.13 11.22
C GLY A 9 -10.41 -5.67 10.89
N LEU A 10 -9.15 -5.28 11.12
CA LEU A 10 -8.61 -3.97 10.76
C LEU A 10 -7.77 -4.06 9.49
N PHE A 11 -7.92 -3.09 8.61
CA PHE A 11 -7.16 -3.00 7.37
C PHE A 11 -6.27 -1.74 7.40
N ILE A 12 -4.95 -1.95 7.48
CA ILE A 12 -3.95 -0.89 7.56
C ILE A 12 -3.04 -0.99 6.33
N THR A 13 -2.85 0.12 5.64
CA THR A 13 -1.95 0.19 4.49
C THR A 13 -0.73 1.05 4.77
N PHE A 14 0.39 0.70 4.14
CA PHE A 14 1.62 1.47 4.16
C PHE A 14 1.86 2.06 2.78
N GLU A 15 1.98 3.35 2.71
CA GLU A 15 2.13 4.11 1.48
C GLU A 15 3.39 5.01 1.54
N GLY A 16 3.79 5.55 0.40
CA GLY A 16 4.95 6.41 0.26
C GLY A 16 5.80 6.07 -0.95
N MET A 17 6.79 6.90 -1.20
CA MET A 17 7.73 6.74 -2.31
C MET A 17 8.50 5.41 -2.21
N ASP A 18 9.01 4.92 -3.33
CA ASP A 18 9.98 3.82 -3.31
C ASP A 18 11.22 4.26 -2.55
N GLY A 19 11.79 3.35 -1.74
CA GLY A 19 12.89 3.69 -0.85
C GLY A 19 12.52 4.42 0.44
N SER A 20 11.22 4.70 0.71
CA SER A 20 10.79 5.37 1.95
C SER A 20 10.96 4.54 3.23
N GLY A 21 11.07 3.21 3.10
CA GLY A 21 11.18 2.31 4.25
C GLY A 21 9.83 1.72 4.71
N LYS A 22 8.74 1.98 3.99
CA LYS A 22 7.38 1.50 4.32
C LYS A 22 7.31 -0.01 4.59
N THR A 23 7.92 -0.84 3.74
CA THR A 23 7.96 -2.29 3.89
C THR A 23 8.63 -2.72 5.21
N THR A 24 9.75 -2.08 5.56
CA THR A 24 10.46 -2.33 6.83
C THR A 24 9.57 -2.01 8.02
N GLN A 25 8.88 -0.89 7.99
CA GLN A 25 7.99 -0.48 9.08
C GLN A 25 6.74 -1.37 9.17
N MET A 26 6.20 -1.81 8.05
CA MET A 26 5.11 -2.77 8.02
C MET A 26 5.50 -4.09 8.70
N HIS A 27 6.66 -4.66 8.37
CA HIS A 27 7.13 -5.90 8.99
C HIS A 27 7.42 -5.74 10.48
N ARG A 28 7.97 -4.60 10.92
CA ARG A 28 8.19 -4.31 12.35
C ARG A 28 6.86 -4.21 13.10
N LEU A 29 5.87 -3.52 12.53
CA LEU A 29 4.52 -3.46 13.10
C LEU A 29 3.90 -4.86 13.18
N ALA A 30 4.01 -5.66 12.12
CA ALA A 30 3.49 -7.04 12.10
C ALA A 30 4.11 -7.89 13.22
N ALA A 31 5.43 -7.83 13.38
CA ALA A 31 6.14 -8.56 14.43
C ALA A 31 5.65 -8.14 15.83
N ARG A 32 5.50 -6.83 16.07
CA ARG A 32 5.03 -6.29 17.34
C ARG A 32 3.59 -6.71 17.66
N LEU A 33 2.70 -6.66 16.69
CA LEU A 33 1.30 -7.09 16.85
C LEU A 33 1.20 -8.60 17.11
N ARG A 34 2.00 -9.42 16.43
CA ARG A 34 2.07 -10.87 16.67
C ARG A 34 2.58 -11.18 18.08
N ALA A 35 3.56 -10.43 18.57
CA ALA A 35 4.05 -10.57 19.94
C ALA A 35 2.97 -10.25 21.00
N GLN A 36 1.94 -9.49 20.62
CA GLN A 36 0.75 -9.23 21.44
C GLN A 36 -0.39 -10.24 21.21
N GLY A 37 -0.12 -11.35 20.51
CA GLY A 37 -1.11 -12.41 20.26
C GLY A 37 -2.11 -12.10 19.14
N ARG A 38 -1.87 -11.09 18.30
CA ARG A 38 -2.74 -10.76 17.17
C ARG A 38 -2.43 -11.62 15.94
N THR A 39 -3.46 -12.05 15.23
CA THR A 39 -3.32 -12.72 13.94
C THR A 39 -3.19 -11.68 12.83
N ILE A 40 -2.11 -11.77 12.05
CA ILE A 40 -1.74 -10.76 11.05
C ILE A 40 -1.58 -11.41 9.69
N LEU A 41 -2.31 -10.92 8.69
CA LEU A 41 -2.02 -11.12 7.29
C LEU A 41 -1.15 -9.97 6.79
N GLU A 42 0.03 -10.29 6.25
CA GLU A 42 0.86 -9.34 5.49
C GLU A 42 0.68 -9.60 4.00
N THR A 43 0.46 -8.55 3.22
CA THR A 43 0.36 -8.61 1.76
C THR A 43 1.04 -7.41 1.11
N THR A 44 1.19 -7.43 -0.21
CA THR A 44 1.79 -6.35 -1.01
C THR A 44 1.00 -6.14 -2.29
N GLU A 45 0.95 -4.92 -2.77
CA GLU A 45 0.32 -4.61 -4.06
C GLU A 45 1.25 -3.81 -4.99
N PRO A 46 1.30 -4.21 -6.27
CA PRO A 46 0.65 -5.38 -6.86
C PRO A 46 1.24 -6.68 -6.31
N GLY A 47 0.43 -7.73 -6.14
CA GLY A 47 0.91 -9.02 -5.62
C GLY A 47 -0.02 -9.67 -4.60
N GLY A 48 0.57 -10.43 -3.66
CA GLY A 48 -0.16 -11.25 -2.70
C GLY A 48 -0.36 -12.67 -3.25
N PRO A 49 -1.58 -13.09 -3.63
CA PRO A 49 -1.86 -14.43 -4.13
C PRO A 49 -1.08 -14.80 -5.39
N PRO A 50 -0.94 -16.10 -5.70
CA PRO A 50 -0.11 -16.58 -6.81
C PRO A 50 -0.46 -15.99 -8.18
N ILE A 51 -1.75 -15.76 -8.46
CA ILE A 51 -2.20 -15.12 -9.72
C ILE A 51 -1.79 -13.64 -9.72
N ALA A 52 -2.02 -12.92 -8.62
CA ALA A 52 -1.63 -11.52 -8.48
C ALA A 52 -0.10 -11.35 -8.60
N MET A 53 0.69 -12.29 -8.10
CA MET A 53 2.15 -12.30 -8.28
C MET A 53 2.58 -12.50 -9.74
N LYS A 54 1.82 -13.22 -10.56
CA LYS A 54 2.09 -13.31 -12.01
C LYS A 54 1.86 -11.95 -12.69
N ILE A 55 0.79 -11.25 -12.31
CA ILE A 55 0.50 -9.91 -12.82
C ILE A 55 1.58 -8.91 -12.36
N ARG A 56 2.05 -8.99 -11.09
CA ARG A 56 3.16 -8.18 -10.58
C ARG A 56 4.39 -8.26 -11.46
N ARG A 57 4.77 -9.47 -11.89
CA ARG A 57 5.93 -9.66 -12.77
C ARG A 57 5.78 -8.90 -14.08
N ILE A 58 4.59 -8.87 -14.68
CA ILE A 58 4.34 -8.09 -15.89
C ILE A 58 4.45 -6.58 -15.60
N LEU A 59 3.85 -6.14 -14.49
CA LEU A 59 3.77 -4.72 -14.13
C LEU A 59 5.13 -4.11 -13.80
N LEU A 60 5.99 -4.84 -13.10
CA LEU A 60 7.21 -4.28 -12.52
C LEU A 60 8.49 -4.63 -13.30
N ASP A 61 8.41 -5.56 -14.25
CA ASP A 61 9.55 -5.96 -15.08
C ASP A 61 10.04 -4.77 -15.93
N SER A 62 11.30 -4.43 -15.79
CA SER A 62 11.97 -3.37 -16.56
C SER A 62 12.00 -3.63 -18.06
N ALA A 63 11.80 -4.87 -18.52
CA ALA A 63 11.67 -5.20 -19.93
C ALA A 63 10.34 -4.71 -20.54
N ASN A 64 9.32 -4.39 -19.71
CA ASN A 64 7.98 -4.02 -20.17
C ASN A 64 7.76 -2.50 -20.18
N GLN A 65 8.76 -1.72 -20.63
CA GLN A 65 8.65 -0.24 -20.68
C GLN A 65 7.55 0.27 -21.63
N GLU A 66 7.14 -0.54 -22.60
CA GLU A 66 6.12 -0.22 -23.60
C GLU A 66 4.69 -0.31 -23.05
N LEU A 67 4.50 -0.79 -21.80
CA LEU A 67 3.20 -0.93 -21.18
C LEU A 67 2.50 0.44 -21.10
N CYS A 68 1.43 0.61 -21.88
CA CYS A 68 0.71 1.87 -21.94
C CYS A 68 -0.08 2.14 -20.65
N PRO A 69 -0.30 3.41 -20.25
CA PRO A 69 -0.95 3.73 -18.98
C PRO A 69 -2.32 3.10 -18.75
N PRO A 70 -3.24 2.96 -19.75
CA PRO A 70 -4.48 2.23 -19.52
C PRO A 70 -4.30 0.75 -19.21
N ALA A 71 -3.39 0.05 -19.91
CA ALA A 71 -3.11 -1.36 -19.62
C ALA A 71 -2.44 -1.51 -18.25
N GLU A 72 -1.52 -0.60 -17.89
CA GLU A 72 -0.88 -0.56 -16.59
C GLU A 72 -1.92 -0.50 -15.46
N VAL A 73 -2.83 0.47 -15.47
CA VAL A 73 -3.83 0.62 -14.41
C VAL A 73 -4.79 -0.56 -14.33
N LEU A 74 -5.21 -1.12 -15.46
CA LEU A 74 -6.07 -2.30 -15.52
C LEU A 74 -5.39 -3.52 -14.87
N LEU A 75 -4.10 -3.72 -15.12
CA LEU A 75 -3.32 -4.80 -14.50
C LEU A 75 -3.14 -4.59 -12.99
N TYR A 76 -2.91 -3.35 -12.52
CA TYR A 76 -2.89 -3.05 -11.09
C TYR A 76 -4.21 -3.45 -10.42
N PHE A 77 -5.33 -3.07 -11.02
CA PHE A 77 -6.64 -3.40 -10.46
C PHE A 77 -7.03 -4.87 -10.63
N ALA A 78 -6.56 -5.58 -11.67
CA ALA A 78 -6.71 -7.03 -11.77
C ALA A 78 -5.95 -7.77 -10.66
N SER A 79 -4.70 -7.38 -10.39
CA SER A 79 -3.92 -7.92 -9.26
C SER A 79 -4.60 -7.65 -7.92
N ARG A 80 -5.11 -6.44 -7.73
CA ARG A 80 -5.82 -6.02 -6.51
C ARG A 80 -7.12 -6.79 -6.31
N ALA A 81 -7.94 -6.94 -7.34
CA ALA A 81 -9.17 -7.70 -7.25
C ALA A 81 -8.92 -9.14 -6.77
N GLN A 82 -7.87 -9.78 -7.29
CA GLN A 82 -7.48 -11.13 -6.85
C GLN A 82 -7.02 -11.14 -5.39
N ASN A 83 -6.22 -10.14 -4.97
CA ASN A 83 -5.73 -10.05 -3.59
C ASN A 83 -6.88 -9.77 -2.60
N VAL A 84 -7.78 -8.86 -2.96
CA VAL A 84 -8.96 -8.53 -2.14
C VAL A 84 -9.84 -9.76 -1.93
N ASP A 85 -10.16 -10.50 -2.99
CA ASP A 85 -11.07 -11.64 -2.91
C ASP A 85 -10.46 -12.86 -2.24
N GLU A 86 -9.20 -13.15 -2.53
CA GLU A 86 -8.58 -14.40 -2.08
C GLU A 86 -7.95 -14.26 -0.69
N TRP A 87 -7.41 -13.10 -0.32
CA TRP A 87 -6.67 -12.92 0.93
C TRP A 87 -7.29 -11.90 1.87
N ILE A 88 -7.53 -10.65 1.41
CA ILE A 88 -7.84 -9.54 2.31
C ILE A 88 -9.23 -9.70 2.94
N LEU A 89 -10.29 -9.85 2.12
CA LEU A 89 -11.66 -9.97 2.64
C LEU A 89 -11.83 -11.22 3.53
N PRO A 90 -11.31 -12.41 3.20
CA PRO A 90 -11.37 -13.56 4.09
C PRO A 90 -10.66 -13.34 5.42
N ALA A 91 -9.47 -12.71 5.43
CA ALA A 91 -8.73 -12.43 6.66
C ALA A 91 -9.49 -11.44 7.56
N LEU A 92 -9.98 -10.34 6.97
CA LEU A 92 -10.82 -9.38 7.70
C LEU A 92 -12.11 -10.02 8.23
N GLY A 93 -12.70 -10.95 7.47
CA GLY A 93 -13.87 -11.72 7.91
C GLY A 93 -13.60 -12.62 9.12
N ARG A 94 -12.37 -13.07 9.31
CA ARG A 94 -11.92 -13.83 10.49
C ARG A 94 -11.51 -12.95 11.67
N GLY A 95 -11.59 -11.62 11.54
CA GLY A 95 -11.18 -10.68 12.59
C GLY A 95 -9.67 -10.43 12.63
N GLU A 96 -8.91 -10.83 11.60
CA GLU A 96 -7.47 -10.61 11.51
C GLU A 96 -7.15 -9.14 11.20
N ILE A 97 -5.93 -8.72 11.56
CA ILE A 97 -5.39 -7.43 11.10
C ILE A 97 -4.68 -7.69 9.77
N VAL A 98 -5.06 -6.96 8.74
CA VAL A 98 -4.41 -6.99 7.44
C VAL A 98 -3.49 -5.79 7.30
N LEU A 99 -2.21 -6.04 7.01
CA LEU A 99 -1.21 -5.03 6.68
C LEU A 99 -0.85 -5.18 5.20
N SER A 100 -1.01 -4.11 4.42
CA SER A 100 -0.67 -4.11 3.00
C SER A 100 0.40 -3.09 2.68
N ASP A 101 1.47 -3.53 2.02
CA ASP A 101 2.43 -2.63 1.37
C ASP A 101 1.81 -2.14 0.07
N ARG A 102 1.27 -0.94 0.08
CA ARG A 102 0.43 -0.27 -0.94
C ARG A 102 -0.99 -0.82 -1.03
N PHE A 103 -1.89 0.05 -1.54
CA PHE A 103 -3.27 -0.25 -1.92
C PHE A 103 -3.77 0.78 -2.95
N THR A 104 -5.06 1.16 -2.88
CA THR A 104 -5.70 2.08 -3.84
C THR A 104 -5.09 3.46 -3.86
N ASP A 105 -4.58 3.95 -2.73
CA ASP A 105 -3.90 5.25 -2.63
C ASP A 105 -2.68 5.31 -3.58
N SER A 106 -1.89 4.23 -3.67
CA SER A 106 -0.83 4.12 -4.69
C SER A 106 -1.36 4.28 -6.11
N SER A 107 -2.46 3.62 -6.48
CA SER A 107 -3.00 3.74 -7.84
C SER A 107 -3.55 5.14 -8.14
N LEU A 108 -4.13 5.80 -7.13
CA LEU A 108 -4.58 7.18 -7.27
C LEU A 108 -3.40 8.11 -7.57
N VAL A 109 -2.30 7.99 -6.83
CA VAL A 109 -1.15 8.90 -7.00
C VAL A 109 -0.29 8.54 -8.20
N TYR A 110 -0.02 7.26 -8.46
CA TYR A 110 0.85 6.83 -9.57
C TYR A 110 0.12 6.85 -10.91
N GLN A 111 -1.05 6.20 -11.03
CA GLN A 111 -1.79 6.10 -12.28
C GLN A 111 -2.71 7.31 -12.49
N GLY A 112 -3.42 7.74 -11.45
CA GLY A 112 -4.33 8.88 -11.54
C GLY A 112 -3.59 10.18 -11.83
N TYR A 113 -2.66 10.56 -10.97
CA TYR A 113 -1.93 11.83 -11.08
C TYR A 113 -0.62 11.67 -11.87
N GLY A 114 0.21 10.69 -11.54
CA GLY A 114 1.51 10.48 -12.19
C GLY A 114 1.40 10.19 -13.68
N ARG A 115 0.53 9.26 -14.08
CA ARG A 115 0.25 8.94 -15.49
C ARG A 115 -0.81 9.86 -16.15
N GLY A 116 -1.50 10.68 -15.36
CA GLY A 116 -2.50 11.62 -15.87
C GLY A 116 -3.82 10.97 -16.29
N LEU A 117 -4.16 9.76 -15.80
CA LEU A 117 -5.43 9.11 -16.12
C LEU A 117 -6.63 9.75 -15.41
N GLY A 118 -6.38 10.55 -14.36
CA GLY A 118 -7.41 11.21 -13.56
C GLY A 118 -7.96 10.33 -12.45
N ALA A 119 -8.47 11.00 -11.40
CA ALA A 119 -9.01 10.33 -10.22
C ALA A 119 -10.28 9.52 -10.54
N GLU A 120 -11.13 10.00 -11.44
CA GLU A 120 -12.40 9.33 -11.79
C GLU A 120 -12.17 7.94 -12.39
N ALA A 121 -11.18 7.78 -13.27
CA ALA A 121 -10.85 6.50 -13.88
C ALA A 121 -10.38 5.51 -12.80
N VAL A 122 -9.51 5.94 -11.88
CA VAL A 122 -9.03 5.12 -10.77
C VAL A 122 -10.19 4.71 -9.85
N GLN A 123 -11.06 5.64 -9.47
CA GLN A 123 -12.22 5.36 -8.61
C GLN A 123 -13.23 4.42 -9.29
N ALA A 124 -13.40 4.48 -10.61
CA ALA A 124 -14.27 3.56 -11.33
C ALA A 124 -13.74 2.11 -11.22
N LEU A 125 -12.44 1.91 -11.38
CA LEU A 125 -11.78 0.61 -11.23
C LEU A 125 -11.78 0.14 -9.76
N GLU A 126 -11.57 1.05 -8.81
CA GLU A 126 -11.64 0.75 -7.38
C GLU A 126 -13.00 0.17 -6.98
N ARG A 127 -14.10 0.75 -7.47
CA ARG A 127 -15.46 0.25 -7.18
C ARG A 127 -15.63 -1.22 -7.60
N ILE A 128 -15.02 -1.61 -8.71
CA ILE A 128 -15.09 -2.99 -9.22
C ILE A 128 -14.16 -3.90 -8.42
N ALA A 129 -12.90 -3.52 -8.28
CA ALA A 129 -11.84 -4.39 -7.73
C ALA A 129 -11.90 -4.51 -6.20
N CYS A 130 -12.28 -3.44 -5.50
CA CYS A 130 -12.22 -3.40 -4.04
C CYS A 130 -13.58 -3.63 -3.37
N ARG A 131 -14.68 -3.64 -4.12
CA ARG A 131 -16.04 -3.89 -3.59
C ARG A 131 -16.41 -2.97 -2.40
N GLY A 132 -15.91 -1.75 -2.40
CA GLY A 132 -16.13 -0.79 -1.32
C GLY A 132 -15.18 -0.95 -0.13
N LEU A 133 -14.24 -1.89 -0.16
CA LEU A 133 -13.21 -1.99 0.86
C LEU A 133 -12.31 -0.75 0.82
N LYS A 134 -12.11 -0.14 1.98
CA LYS A 134 -11.17 0.96 2.20
C LYS A 134 -10.30 0.64 3.40
N PRO A 135 -9.05 1.12 3.43
CA PRO A 135 -8.22 1.04 4.64
C PRO A 135 -8.86 1.82 5.79
N ASP A 136 -8.79 1.24 6.99
CA ASP A 136 -9.15 1.95 8.24
C ASP A 136 -8.08 3.00 8.57
N LEU A 137 -6.83 2.73 8.19
CA LEU A 137 -5.68 3.61 8.37
C LEU A 137 -4.70 3.43 7.20
N THR A 138 -4.16 4.54 6.71
CA THR A 138 -2.99 4.57 5.84
C THR A 138 -1.83 5.24 6.56
N VAL A 139 -0.73 4.53 6.74
CA VAL A 139 0.54 5.09 7.21
C VAL A 139 1.35 5.54 6.00
N LEU A 140 1.48 6.84 5.81
CA LEU A 140 2.28 7.43 4.74
C LEU A 140 3.69 7.72 5.27
N VAL A 141 4.66 6.89 4.86
CA VAL A 141 6.07 7.08 5.20
C VAL A 141 6.65 8.12 4.25
N ASP A 142 6.82 9.34 4.76
CA ASP A 142 7.11 10.53 3.98
C ASP A 142 8.63 10.70 3.79
N VAL A 143 9.05 10.63 2.53
CA VAL A 143 10.42 10.94 2.07
C VAL A 143 10.30 11.66 0.74
N ASP A 144 11.06 12.72 0.56
CA ASP A 144 11.08 13.46 -0.70
C ASP A 144 11.47 12.59 -1.91
N ALA A 145 11.04 13.01 -3.10
CA ALA A 145 11.19 12.23 -4.32
C ALA A 145 12.64 11.88 -4.65
N GLU A 146 13.56 12.81 -4.41
CA GLU A 146 14.98 12.66 -4.69
C GLU A 146 15.63 11.64 -3.75
N ALA A 147 15.40 11.77 -2.45
CA ALA A 147 15.95 10.86 -1.45
C ALA A 147 15.35 9.45 -1.58
N GLY A 148 14.04 9.35 -1.80
CA GLY A 148 13.36 8.07 -2.02
C GLY A 148 13.93 7.34 -3.23
N LEU A 149 14.01 8.03 -4.38
CA LEU A 149 14.54 7.45 -5.62
C LEU A 149 16.02 7.07 -5.48
N ALA A 150 16.84 7.89 -4.80
CA ALA A 150 18.24 7.54 -4.55
C ALA A 150 18.38 6.27 -3.72
N ARG A 151 17.57 6.11 -2.65
CA ARG A 151 17.55 4.89 -1.82
C ARG A 151 17.07 3.67 -2.61
N ALA A 152 16.02 3.80 -3.43
CA ALA A 152 15.52 2.72 -4.28
C ALA A 152 16.58 2.25 -5.28
N ARG A 153 17.25 3.17 -5.99
CA ARG A 153 18.33 2.86 -6.93
C ARG A 153 19.54 2.21 -6.24
N ALA A 154 19.94 2.68 -5.07
CA ALA A 154 21.01 2.06 -4.30
C ALA A 154 20.69 0.61 -3.90
N ARG A 155 19.46 0.36 -3.45
CA ARG A 155 18.97 -1.00 -3.17
C ARG A 155 19.01 -1.89 -4.41
N ASN A 156 18.50 -1.39 -5.56
CA ASN A 156 18.46 -2.15 -6.82
C ASN A 156 19.87 -2.47 -7.33
N ALA A 157 20.83 -1.55 -7.15
CA ALA A 157 22.23 -1.79 -7.49
C ALA A 157 22.90 -2.84 -6.58
N ALA A 158 22.54 -2.86 -5.29
CA ALA A 158 23.08 -3.83 -4.32
C ALA A 158 22.47 -5.23 -4.49
N GLN A 159 21.23 -5.31 -4.95
CA GLN A 159 20.48 -6.56 -5.19
C GLN A 159 19.76 -6.46 -6.53
N PRO A 160 20.46 -6.70 -7.65
CA PRO A 160 19.88 -6.59 -8.98
C PRO A 160 18.67 -7.53 -9.17
N HIS A 161 17.58 -6.97 -9.63
CA HIS A 161 16.35 -7.68 -9.97
C HIS A 161 15.64 -6.95 -11.12
N CYS A 162 14.66 -7.60 -11.75
CA CYS A 162 13.94 -7.02 -12.89
C CYS A 162 12.77 -6.09 -12.52
N GLU A 163 12.38 -6.03 -11.25
CA GLU A 163 11.21 -5.24 -10.79
C GLU A 163 11.57 -3.76 -10.56
N THR A 164 12.16 -3.08 -11.55
CA THR A 164 12.63 -1.67 -11.44
C THR A 164 11.84 -0.69 -12.32
N ARG A 165 10.88 -1.17 -13.12
CA ARG A 165 10.18 -0.36 -14.11
C ARG A 165 9.62 0.96 -13.57
N MET A 166 9.14 0.97 -12.33
CA MET A 166 8.62 2.20 -11.72
C MET A 166 9.75 3.10 -11.20
N ASP A 167 10.84 2.53 -10.69
CA ASP A 167 12.02 3.27 -10.23
C ASP A 167 12.80 3.92 -11.40
N ASP A 168 12.63 3.39 -12.62
CA ASP A 168 13.26 3.87 -13.84
C ASP A 168 12.55 5.10 -14.45
N GLN A 169 11.41 5.51 -13.90
CA GLN A 169 10.68 6.69 -14.36
C GLN A 169 11.47 7.98 -14.09
N ALA A 170 11.18 9.03 -14.87
CA ALA A 170 11.80 10.34 -14.72
C ALA A 170 11.50 10.96 -13.35
N LEU A 171 12.43 11.75 -12.82
CA LEU A 171 12.27 12.42 -11.52
C LEU A 171 11.01 13.28 -11.44
N GLU A 172 10.62 13.91 -12.56
CA GLU A 172 9.37 14.69 -12.61
C GLU A 172 8.13 13.84 -12.30
N PHE A 173 8.09 12.58 -12.78
CA PHE A 173 7.02 11.65 -12.43
C PHE A 173 6.98 11.40 -10.92
N HIS A 174 8.13 11.15 -10.30
CA HIS A 174 8.23 10.92 -8.86
C HIS A 174 7.83 12.15 -8.03
N ARG A 175 8.16 13.36 -8.49
CA ARG A 175 7.70 14.60 -7.85
C ARG A 175 6.17 14.74 -7.90
N LYS A 176 5.54 14.46 -9.05
CA LYS A 176 4.07 14.46 -9.16
C LYS A 176 3.42 13.46 -8.21
N VAL A 177 4.03 12.27 -8.05
CA VAL A 177 3.56 11.25 -7.10
C VAL A 177 3.70 11.74 -5.65
N TYR A 178 4.84 12.35 -5.31
CA TYR A 178 5.08 12.93 -3.99
C TYR A 178 4.04 14.01 -3.63
N ASP A 179 3.84 14.98 -4.52
CA ASP A 179 2.87 16.05 -4.34
C ASP A 179 1.44 15.49 -4.20
N ALA A 180 1.10 14.46 -4.98
CA ALA A 180 -0.20 13.82 -4.91
C ALA A 180 -0.44 13.08 -3.58
N TYR A 181 0.58 12.45 -2.98
CA TYR A 181 0.49 11.86 -1.63
C TYR A 181 0.22 12.92 -0.57
N HIS A 182 0.91 14.07 -0.63
CA HIS A 182 0.67 15.19 0.30
C HIS A 182 -0.73 15.77 0.15
N ALA A 183 -1.20 15.94 -1.10
CA ALA A 183 -2.57 16.39 -1.35
C ALA A 183 -3.62 15.37 -0.83
N LEU A 184 -3.35 14.08 -0.95
CA LEU A 184 -4.22 13.04 -0.40
C LEU A 184 -4.27 13.10 1.13
N ALA A 185 -3.12 13.20 1.79
CA ALA A 185 -3.03 13.28 3.24
C ALA A 185 -3.74 14.54 3.79
N ALA A 186 -3.60 15.67 3.10
CA ALA A 186 -4.30 16.90 3.47
C ALA A 186 -5.82 16.79 3.30
N ARG A 187 -6.30 16.00 2.32
CA ARG A 187 -7.73 15.78 2.07
C ARG A 187 -8.36 14.78 3.03
N GLU A 188 -7.60 13.77 3.48
CA GLU A 188 -8.08 12.67 4.32
C GLU A 188 -7.26 12.52 5.61
N PRO A 189 -7.10 13.58 6.44
CA PRO A 189 -6.18 13.58 7.58
C PRO A 189 -6.57 12.59 8.68
N GLU A 190 -7.85 12.20 8.75
CA GLU A 190 -8.30 11.20 9.72
C GLU A 190 -7.84 9.80 9.37
N ARG A 191 -7.74 9.46 8.08
CA ARG A 191 -7.34 8.15 7.58
C ARG A 191 -5.88 8.05 7.23
N VAL A 192 -5.28 9.11 6.66
CA VAL A 192 -3.89 9.12 6.16
C VAL A 192 -3.01 9.86 7.14
N LYS A 193 -2.13 9.14 7.81
CA LYS A 193 -1.20 9.68 8.81
C LYS A 193 0.22 9.69 8.27
N LEU A 194 0.87 10.86 8.28
CA LEU A 194 2.25 11.01 7.85
C LEU A 194 3.21 10.64 8.98
N VAL A 195 4.29 9.95 8.59
CA VAL A 195 5.43 9.64 9.45
C VAL A 195 6.70 10.06 8.73
N ASP A 196 7.60 10.79 9.40
CA ASP A 196 8.86 11.25 8.80
C ASP A 196 9.82 10.09 8.51
N GLY A 197 9.85 9.64 7.24
CA GLY A 197 10.71 8.54 6.77
C GLY A 197 12.20 8.89 6.65
N ARG A 198 12.62 10.11 7.06
CA ARG A 198 14.02 10.54 7.12
C ARG A 198 14.66 10.20 8.47
N ALA A 199 13.84 9.99 9.50
CA ALA A 199 14.30 9.59 10.81
C ALA A 199 14.95 8.19 10.79
N ASP A 200 15.59 7.80 11.89
CA ASP A 200 16.08 6.43 12.04
C ASP A 200 14.92 5.43 12.17
N VAL A 201 15.23 4.16 11.84
CA VAL A 201 14.23 3.09 11.75
C VAL A 201 13.42 2.90 13.04
N ASP A 202 14.08 3.06 14.21
CA ASP A 202 13.44 2.84 15.51
C ASP A 202 12.56 4.03 15.91
N THR A 203 12.92 5.24 15.50
CA THR A 203 12.07 6.42 15.66
C THR A 203 10.81 6.30 14.82
N ILE A 204 10.94 5.93 13.54
CA ILE A 204 9.79 5.70 12.65
C ILE A 204 8.88 4.61 13.22
N GLU A 205 9.44 3.51 13.75
CA GLU A 205 8.64 2.44 14.38
C GLU A 205 7.83 2.96 15.57
N ARG A 206 8.41 3.81 16.43
CA ARG A 206 7.69 4.41 17.56
C ARG A 206 6.52 5.29 17.10
N ASP A 207 6.73 6.09 16.05
CA ASP A 207 5.71 6.98 15.50
C ASP A 207 4.57 6.15 14.88
N VAL A 208 4.91 5.14 14.07
CA VAL A 208 3.93 4.19 13.50
C VAL A 208 3.14 3.51 14.62
N TRP A 209 3.83 3.03 15.68
CA TRP A 209 3.16 2.40 16.80
C TRP A 209 2.22 3.36 17.54
N SER A 210 2.61 4.59 17.77
CA SER A 210 1.77 5.61 18.42
C SER A 210 0.45 5.81 17.67
N ILE A 211 0.50 5.86 16.33
CA ILE A 211 -0.68 6.01 15.48
C ILE A 211 -1.57 4.74 15.55
N VAL A 212 -0.96 3.56 15.41
CA VAL A 212 -1.71 2.29 15.33
C VAL A 212 -2.29 1.90 16.70
N SER A 213 -1.58 2.13 17.80
CA SER A 213 -2.10 1.82 19.15
C SER A 213 -3.35 2.63 19.46
N GLY A 214 -3.41 3.91 19.06
CA GLY A 214 -4.62 4.72 19.19
C GLY A 214 -5.81 4.14 18.41
N LEU A 215 -5.58 3.62 17.20
CA LEU A 215 -6.63 2.95 16.43
C LEU A 215 -7.12 1.67 17.10
N LEU A 216 -6.21 0.86 17.67
CA LEU A 216 -6.53 -0.40 18.36
C LEU A 216 -7.36 -0.18 19.64
N GLU A 217 -7.13 0.92 20.34
CA GLU A 217 -7.90 1.30 21.53
C GLU A 217 -9.33 1.72 21.17
N MET A 218 -9.51 2.39 20.02
CA MET A 218 -10.82 2.85 19.54
C MET A 218 -11.65 1.73 18.91
N ALA A 219 -11.02 0.71 18.35
CA ALA A 219 -11.65 -0.44 17.73
C ALA A 219 -11.18 -1.74 18.40
N PRO A 220 -11.65 -2.05 19.63
CA PRO A 220 -11.30 -3.30 20.28
C PRO A 220 -11.76 -4.47 19.40
N LEU A 221 -10.81 -5.20 18.85
CA LEU A 221 -11.09 -6.42 18.11
C LEU A 221 -11.59 -7.45 19.13
N GLU A 222 -12.80 -7.99 18.89
CA GLU A 222 -13.27 -9.13 19.67
C GLU A 222 -12.25 -10.26 19.53
N ASN A 223 -11.57 -10.60 20.63
CA ASN A 223 -10.72 -11.78 20.67
C ASN A 223 -11.64 -12.97 20.38
N GLY A 224 -11.47 -13.59 19.22
CA GLY A 224 -12.19 -14.80 18.87
C GLY A 224 -11.89 -15.86 19.93
N HIS A 225 -12.80 -16.04 20.85
CA HIS A 225 -12.82 -17.24 21.69
C HIS A 225 -13.20 -18.40 20.78
N VAL A 226 -12.28 -19.35 20.70
CA VAL A 226 -12.42 -20.69 20.11
C VAL A 226 -13.59 -21.41 20.77
#